data_5e15e0f78d530c6d7e70c0a66722b356
#
_entry.id   5e15e0f78d530c6d7e70c0a66722b356
#
_cell.length_a   1.000
_cell.length_b   1.000
_cell.length_c   1.000
_cell.angle_alpha   90.00
_cell.angle_beta   90.00
_cell.angle_gamma   90.00
#
_symmetry.space_group_name_H-M   'P 1'
#
loop_
_entity.id
_entity.type
_entity.pdbx_description
1 polymer ?
#
loop_
_entity_poly.entity_id
_entity_poly.type
_entity_poly.pdbx_seq_one_letter_code
_entity_poly.pdbx_strand_id
1 'polypeptide(L)'
;MSEENAPDPVLSAYRKSIDNFDAALIHILAERFRITQAVGEYKAKVTLPPADPNREKRQIERLRKLAEEADLDPEFSEKFLRFIIDEVIRHHEQARTKP
;
A
#
# COMPACT_ATOMS: atom_id res chain seq x y z
N MET A 1 9.82 -26.80 8.65
CA MET A 1 8.70 -26.18 7.90
C MET A 1 7.58 -27.15 7.77
N SER A 2 6.38 -26.73 8.11
CA SER A 2 5.21 -27.63 8.07
C SER A 2 4.93 -28.17 6.66
N GLU A 3 5.21 -27.38 5.62
CA GLU A 3 5.02 -27.83 4.24
C GLU A 3 5.93 -28.99 3.87
N GLU A 4 7.13 -29.02 4.43
CA GLU A 4 8.10 -30.09 4.19
C GLU A 4 7.67 -31.38 4.84
N ASN A 5 6.93 -31.29 5.98
CA ASN A 5 6.49 -32.45 6.73
C ASN A 5 5.21 -33.07 6.20
N ALA A 6 4.43 -32.27 5.46
CA ALA A 6 3.14 -32.70 4.89
C ALA A 6 3.01 -32.18 3.47
N PRO A 7 3.85 -32.65 2.56
CA PRO A 7 3.87 -32.15 1.21
C PRO A 7 2.63 -32.55 0.43
N ASP A 8 1.80 -31.58 0.11
CA ASP A 8 0.72 -31.72 -0.84
C ASP A 8 1.14 -30.97 -2.09
N PRO A 9 1.33 -31.65 -3.23
CA PRO A 9 1.84 -30.99 -4.44
C PRO A 9 0.96 -29.87 -4.95
N VAL A 10 -0.36 -30.02 -4.84
CA VAL A 10 -1.31 -29.00 -5.30
C VAL A 10 -1.22 -27.78 -4.41
N LEU A 11 -1.28 -28.00 -3.09
CA LEU A 11 -1.21 -26.91 -2.11
C LEU A 11 0.14 -26.20 -2.17
N SER A 12 1.23 -26.94 -2.33
CA SER A 12 2.56 -26.37 -2.45
C SER A 12 2.68 -25.47 -3.68
N ALA A 13 2.08 -25.86 -4.81
CA ALA A 13 2.08 -25.05 -6.01
C ALA A 13 1.31 -23.73 -5.81
N TYR A 14 0.14 -23.78 -5.16
CA TYR A 14 -0.62 -22.57 -4.85
C TYR A 14 0.15 -21.65 -3.89
N ARG A 15 0.78 -22.20 -2.89
CA ARG A 15 1.56 -21.42 -1.92
C ARG A 15 2.76 -20.75 -2.58
N LYS A 16 3.40 -21.42 -3.52
CA LYS A 16 4.50 -20.82 -4.28
C LYS A 16 4.00 -19.60 -5.08
N SER A 17 2.84 -19.73 -5.70
CA SER A 17 2.24 -18.60 -6.43
C SER A 17 1.92 -17.45 -5.49
N ILE A 18 1.34 -17.72 -4.31
CA ILE A 18 1.05 -16.72 -3.29
C ILE A 18 2.33 -16.00 -2.87
N ASP A 19 3.40 -16.77 -2.60
CA ASP A 19 4.69 -16.19 -2.20
C ASP A 19 5.23 -15.24 -3.28
N ASN A 20 5.07 -15.58 -4.55
CA ASN A 20 5.49 -14.73 -5.65
C ASN A 20 4.68 -13.44 -5.71
N PHE A 21 3.35 -13.53 -5.50
CA PHE A 21 2.50 -12.34 -5.45
C PHE A 21 2.86 -11.45 -4.25
N ASP A 22 3.13 -12.05 -3.10
CA ASP A 22 3.53 -11.29 -1.92
C ASP A 22 4.84 -10.54 -2.17
N ALA A 23 5.81 -11.18 -2.81
CA ALA A 23 7.07 -10.53 -3.15
C ALA A 23 6.83 -9.34 -4.10
N ALA A 24 5.99 -9.52 -5.12
CA ALA A 24 5.65 -8.46 -6.04
C ALA A 24 4.98 -7.28 -5.32
N LEU A 25 4.04 -7.59 -4.41
CA LEU A 25 3.34 -6.56 -3.62
C LEU A 25 4.31 -5.74 -2.78
N ILE A 26 5.26 -6.39 -2.11
CA ILE A 26 6.25 -5.69 -1.29
C ILE A 26 7.09 -4.75 -2.15
N HIS A 27 7.53 -5.18 -3.32
CA HIS A 27 8.29 -4.32 -4.22
C HIS A 27 7.48 -3.13 -4.72
N ILE A 28 6.20 -3.34 -5.03
CA ILE A 28 5.30 -2.27 -5.45
C ILE A 28 5.12 -1.26 -4.33
N LEU A 29 4.89 -1.72 -3.10
CA LEU A 29 4.73 -0.85 -1.95
C LEU A 29 6.01 -0.05 -1.68
N ALA A 30 7.18 -0.68 -1.80
CA ALA A 30 8.46 0.01 -1.60
C ALA A 30 8.61 1.16 -2.60
N GLU A 31 8.28 0.95 -3.87
CA GLU A 31 8.31 1.99 -4.89
C GLU A 31 7.31 3.10 -4.58
N ARG A 32 6.09 2.72 -4.22
CA ARG A 32 5.04 3.68 -3.90
C ARG A 32 5.45 4.57 -2.73
N PHE A 33 6.00 4.01 -1.66
CA PHE A 33 6.45 4.79 -0.51
C PHE A 33 7.64 5.68 -0.85
N ARG A 34 8.53 5.24 -1.73
CA ARG A 34 9.64 6.10 -2.19
C ARG A 34 9.10 7.36 -2.85
N ILE A 35 8.07 7.25 -3.67
CA ILE A 35 7.44 8.39 -4.33
C ILE A 35 6.72 9.27 -3.32
N THR A 36 5.93 8.68 -2.41
CA THR A 36 5.18 9.47 -1.43
C THR A 36 6.10 10.15 -0.42
N GLN A 37 7.25 9.56 -0.10
CA GLN A 37 8.25 10.22 0.74
C GLN A 37 8.83 11.44 0.03
N ALA A 38 9.10 11.34 -1.26
CA ALA A 38 9.56 12.48 -2.05
C ALA A 38 8.50 13.59 -2.08
N VAL A 39 7.22 13.22 -2.21
CA VAL A 39 6.11 14.17 -2.12
C VAL A 39 6.09 14.85 -0.75
N GLY A 40 6.30 14.08 0.32
CA GLY A 40 6.33 14.62 1.69
C GLY A 40 7.45 15.63 1.89
N GLU A 41 8.63 15.35 1.38
CA GLU A 41 9.77 16.26 1.43
C GLU A 41 9.48 17.56 0.67
N TYR A 42 8.87 17.44 -0.50
CA TYR A 42 8.46 18.60 -1.29
C TYR A 42 7.43 19.44 -0.55
N LYS A 43 6.39 18.82 0.03
CA LYS A 43 5.36 19.52 0.80
C LYS A 43 5.94 20.28 1.98
N ALA A 44 6.89 19.67 2.68
CA ALA A 44 7.57 20.33 3.80
C ALA A 44 8.37 21.53 3.31
N LYS A 45 9.04 21.40 2.18
CA LYS A 45 9.87 22.46 1.61
C LYS A 45 9.06 23.67 1.16
N VAL A 46 7.85 23.46 0.62
CA VAL A 46 7.00 24.54 0.13
C VAL A 46 5.85 24.87 1.08
N THR A 47 5.87 24.31 2.28
CA THR A 47 4.92 24.58 3.37
C THR A 47 3.48 24.19 3.03
N LEU A 48 3.30 23.09 2.35
CA LEU A 48 1.98 22.49 2.14
C LEU A 48 1.64 21.53 3.29
N PRO A 49 0.36 21.35 3.62
CA PRO A 49 -0.04 20.44 4.71
C PRO A 49 0.30 18.98 4.38
N PRO A 50 0.64 18.16 5.41
CA PRO A 50 0.94 16.74 5.21
C PRO A 50 -0.24 15.94 4.68
N ALA A 51 -1.46 16.25 5.12
CA ALA A 51 -2.67 15.57 4.70
C ALA A 51 -3.44 16.38 3.67
N ASP A 52 -4.13 15.69 2.79
CA ASP A 52 -4.99 16.30 1.77
C ASP A 52 -6.29 15.49 1.71
N PRO A 53 -7.29 15.84 2.53
CA PRO A 53 -8.53 15.06 2.62
C PRO A 53 -9.29 14.93 1.30
N ASN A 54 -9.26 15.94 0.45
CA ASN A 54 -9.91 15.86 -0.86
C ASN A 54 -9.23 14.85 -1.78
N ARG A 55 -7.90 14.82 -1.76
CA ARG A 55 -7.12 13.85 -2.52
C ARG A 55 -7.38 12.44 -2.01
N GLU A 56 -7.42 12.27 -0.69
CA GLU A 56 -7.66 10.97 -0.06
C GLU A 56 -9.02 10.42 -0.47
N LYS A 57 -10.04 11.27 -0.47
CA LYS A 57 -11.39 10.87 -0.88
C LYS A 57 -11.40 10.39 -2.33
N ARG A 58 -10.75 11.11 -3.22
CA ARG A 58 -10.66 10.72 -4.64
C ARG A 58 -9.91 9.41 -4.81
N GLN A 59 -8.84 9.20 -4.04
CA GLN A 59 -8.08 7.95 -4.09
C GLN A 59 -8.94 6.77 -3.66
N ILE A 60 -9.68 6.92 -2.58
CA ILE A 60 -10.56 5.86 -2.06
C ILE A 60 -11.64 5.53 -3.09
N GLU A 61 -12.31 6.53 -3.64
CA GLU A 61 -13.35 6.32 -4.66
C GLU A 61 -12.79 5.59 -5.87
N ARG A 62 -11.63 6.01 -6.35
CA ARG A 62 -10.97 5.38 -7.49
C ARG A 62 -10.59 3.93 -7.18
N LEU A 63 -10.04 3.69 -6.00
CA LEU A 63 -9.60 2.34 -5.63
C LEU A 63 -10.77 1.38 -5.47
N ARG A 64 -11.89 1.86 -4.90
CA ARG A 64 -13.10 1.04 -4.80
C ARG A 64 -13.60 0.63 -6.18
N LYS A 65 -13.59 1.53 -7.14
CA LYS A 65 -14.00 1.24 -8.50
C LYS A 65 -13.07 0.23 -9.17
N LEU A 66 -11.75 0.41 -9.01
CA LEU A 66 -10.77 -0.53 -9.54
C LEU A 66 -10.94 -1.92 -8.92
N ALA A 67 -11.23 -1.97 -7.62
CA ALA A 67 -11.47 -3.23 -6.93
C ALA A 67 -12.67 -3.97 -7.50
N GLU A 68 -13.77 -3.26 -7.74
CA GLU A 68 -14.96 -3.86 -8.36
C GLU A 68 -14.63 -4.42 -9.74
N GLU A 69 -13.88 -3.70 -10.55
CA GLU A 69 -13.46 -4.15 -11.88
C GLU A 69 -12.57 -5.39 -11.81
N ALA A 70 -11.80 -5.53 -10.75
CA ALA A 70 -10.87 -6.64 -10.55
C ALA A 70 -11.46 -7.80 -9.75
N ASP A 71 -12.75 -7.76 -9.43
CA ASP A 71 -13.42 -8.74 -8.57
C ASP A 71 -12.76 -8.86 -7.20
N LEU A 72 -12.28 -7.74 -6.66
CA LEU A 72 -11.73 -7.67 -5.33
C LEU A 72 -12.70 -6.91 -4.42
N ASP A 73 -12.85 -7.34 -3.18
CA ASP A 73 -13.76 -6.71 -2.22
C ASP A 73 -13.42 -5.22 -2.04
N PRO A 74 -14.32 -4.29 -2.42
CA PRO A 74 -14.06 -2.86 -2.27
C PRO A 74 -13.89 -2.41 -0.81
N GLU A 75 -14.57 -3.07 0.13
CA GLU A 75 -14.42 -2.77 1.56
C GLU A 75 -13.01 -3.07 2.04
N PHE A 76 -12.49 -4.24 1.66
CA PHE A 76 -11.11 -4.59 1.99
C PHE A 76 -10.14 -3.60 1.34
N SER A 77 -10.37 -3.26 0.07
CA SER A 77 -9.49 -2.37 -0.69
C SER A 77 -9.43 -0.98 -0.05
N GLU A 78 -10.56 -0.47 0.43
CA GLU A 78 -10.59 0.80 1.16
C GLU A 78 -9.80 0.73 2.45
N LYS A 79 -9.97 -0.32 3.25
CA LYS A 79 -9.22 -0.52 4.49
C LYS A 79 -7.73 -0.55 4.23
N PHE A 80 -7.33 -1.26 3.18
CA PHE A 80 -5.93 -1.38 2.79
C PHE A 80 -5.36 0.00 2.42
N LEU A 81 -6.06 0.76 1.61
CA LEU A 81 -5.60 2.08 1.20
C LEU A 81 -5.55 3.06 2.37
N ARG A 82 -6.54 3.02 3.28
CA ARG A 82 -6.51 3.86 4.48
C ARG A 82 -5.30 3.59 5.34
N PHE A 83 -4.94 2.32 5.48
CA PHE A 83 -3.73 1.94 6.21
C PHE A 83 -2.49 2.57 5.57
N ILE A 84 -2.40 2.52 4.24
CA ILE A 84 -1.29 3.12 3.49
C ILE A 84 -1.28 4.64 3.63
N ILE A 85 -2.44 5.29 3.53
CA ILE A 85 -2.56 6.74 3.65
C ILE A 85 -2.09 7.21 5.03
N ASP A 86 -2.48 6.50 6.09
CA ASP A 86 -2.06 6.83 7.45
C ASP A 86 -0.55 6.77 7.58
N GLU A 87 0.06 5.76 6.97
CA GLU A 87 1.51 5.61 6.98
C GLU A 87 2.20 6.74 6.20
N VAL A 88 1.64 7.13 5.06
CA VAL A 88 2.14 8.25 4.25
C VAL A 88 2.10 9.55 5.05
N ILE A 89 0.99 9.82 5.74
CA ILE A 89 0.86 11.03 6.56
C ILE A 89 1.91 11.03 7.67
N ARG A 90 2.11 9.89 8.31
CA ARG A 90 3.14 9.75 9.33
C ARG A 90 4.53 10.09 8.78
N HIS A 91 4.86 9.59 7.58
CA HIS A 91 6.13 9.91 6.92
C HIS A 91 6.23 11.40 6.62
N HIS A 92 5.15 12.02 6.16
CA HIS A 92 5.13 13.46 5.85
C HIS A 92 5.37 14.31 7.11
N GLU A 93 4.77 13.91 8.22
CA GLU A 93 4.96 14.59 9.51
C GLU A 93 6.41 14.44 9.99
N GLN A 94 6.98 13.25 9.86
CA GLN A 94 8.38 13.01 10.21
C GLN A 94 9.34 13.85 9.37
N ALA A 95 9.06 14.04 8.09
CA ALA A 95 9.88 14.87 7.22
C ALA A 95 9.93 16.32 7.69
N ARG A 96 8.87 16.82 8.34
CA ARG A 96 8.80 18.19 8.84
C ARG A 96 9.63 18.39 10.11
N THR A 97 9.88 17.31 10.88
CA THR A 97 10.61 17.41 12.15
C THR A 97 12.10 17.15 11.99
N LYS A 98 12.56 16.73 10.81
CA LYS A 98 13.98 16.54 10.55
C LYS A 98 14.69 17.87 10.41
N PRO A 99 15.89 17.99 11.01
CA PRO A 99 16.68 19.22 10.89
C PRO A 99 17.13 19.48 9.47
#